data_06cba51ddbd27987c2c14ce5479d8bff
#
_entry.id   06cba51ddbd27987c2c14ce5479d8bff
#
_cell.length_a   1.000
_cell.length_b   1.000
_cell.length_c   1.000
_cell.angle_alpha   90.00
_cell.angle_beta   90.00
_cell.angle_gamma   90.00
#
_symmetry.space_group_name_H-M   'P 1'
#
loop_
_entity.id
_entity.type
_entity.pdbx_description
1 polymer ?
#
loop_
_entity_poly.entity_id
_entity_poly.type
_entity_poly.pdbx_seq_one_letter_code
_entity_poly.pdbx_strand_id
1 'polypeptide(L)'
;PGDQTESYLELRPGPGQTLDGLEIALVPPGGPASGFVPMRPGTCRDLLDGDAPVARISHVARRRLGGGVIQPAHLVVALAPTDCADPEPLAPAGRWQVICRHSGAAALELHLQIQRDDSLTGYRPRARQSYFDSPEGYDWHPDRQDHSALAPDCAIRHDGTLNALASASGRQIVTAGAARHDPVRGTLWPAPYSAAGADWCLPMPTVAALVDRGPGLTGLAGTGTTSGSSRAFNGTSAAAARITRALGLSADRISRNRLVPGSTQLSDFSADLGFWSVPHDQSARLGVWVVSPWAPGHAPEEQPGY
;
A
#
# COMPACT_ATOMS: atom_id res chain seq x y z
N PRO A 1 9.11 18.62 10.61
CA PRO A 1 8.77 19.01 11.97
C PRO A 1 7.29 18.74 12.23
N GLY A 2 6.95 18.42 13.50
CA GLY A 2 5.58 18.16 13.91
C GLY A 2 5.06 16.76 13.60
N ASP A 3 5.92 15.78 13.37
CA ASP A 3 5.58 14.37 13.24
C ASP A 3 5.73 13.70 14.62
N GLN A 4 4.62 13.16 15.12
CA GLN A 4 4.54 12.51 16.43
C GLN A 4 4.54 10.99 16.31
N THR A 5 4.85 10.48 15.14
CA THR A 5 4.91 9.04 14.84
C THR A 5 6.27 8.69 14.26
N GLU A 6 6.65 7.43 14.36
CA GLU A 6 7.87 6.93 13.72
C GLU A 6 7.68 6.82 12.21
N SER A 7 8.74 7.08 11.47
CA SER A 7 8.76 6.83 10.03
C SER A 7 9.53 5.56 9.72
N TYR A 8 8.99 4.73 8.82
CA TYR A 8 9.60 3.46 8.44
C TYR A 8 9.89 3.40 6.94
N LEU A 9 11.12 3.02 6.62
CA LEU A 9 11.55 2.68 5.26
C LEU A 9 11.94 1.21 5.22
N GLU A 10 11.33 0.45 4.32
CA GLU A 10 11.67 -0.93 4.06
C GLU A 10 12.47 -1.05 2.77
N LEU A 11 13.56 -1.85 2.79
CA LEU A 11 14.40 -2.15 1.64
C LEU A 11 14.33 -3.65 1.39
N ARG A 12 13.93 -4.05 0.18
CA ARG A 12 13.86 -5.45 -0.26
C ARG A 12 14.78 -5.68 -1.45
N PRO A 13 15.44 -6.84 -1.54
CA PRO A 13 16.15 -7.21 -2.76
C PRO A 13 15.16 -7.56 -3.87
N GLY A 14 15.58 -7.42 -5.10
CA GLY A 14 14.83 -7.90 -6.26
C GLY A 14 14.56 -9.40 -6.21
N PRO A 15 13.64 -9.91 -7.06
CA PRO A 15 13.29 -11.33 -7.09
C PRO A 15 14.50 -12.24 -7.24
N GLY A 16 14.62 -13.25 -6.36
CA GLY A 16 15.72 -14.21 -6.38
C GLY A 16 17.07 -13.69 -5.88
N GLN A 17 17.18 -12.42 -5.52
CA GLN A 17 18.40 -11.82 -4.98
C GLN A 17 18.45 -11.89 -3.45
N THR A 18 19.63 -11.66 -2.89
CA THR A 18 19.87 -11.59 -1.44
C THR A 18 20.50 -10.24 -1.09
N LEU A 19 20.47 -9.88 0.19
CA LEU A 19 21.14 -8.67 0.70
C LEU A 19 22.59 -8.91 1.12
N ASP A 20 23.17 -10.04 0.72
CA ASP A 20 24.56 -10.39 1.05
C ASP A 20 25.51 -9.35 0.44
N GLY A 21 26.45 -8.87 1.25
CA GLY A 21 27.40 -7.83 0.84
C GLY A 21 26.82 -6.41 0.79
N LEU A 22 25.57 -6.21 1.22
CA LEU A 22 24.99 -4.88 1.37
C LEU A 22 25.44 -4.24 2.68
N GLU A 23 25.90 -3.01 2.60
CA GLU A 23 26.20 -2.13 3.73
C GLU A 23 25.35 -0.87 3.62
N ILE A 24 24.90 -0.39 4.77
CA ILE A 24 24.04 0.81 4.83
C ILE A 24 24.67 1.85 5.76
N ALA A 25 24.59 3.11 5.36
CA ALA A 25 24.85 4.26 6.21
C ALA A 25 23.64 5.21 6.17
N LEU A 26 23.35 5.84 7.30
CA LEU A 26 22.35 6.89 7.41
C LEU A 26 23.01 8.23 7.58
N VAL A 27 22.48 9.26 6.93
CA VAL A 27 22.90 10.64 7.10
C VAL A 27 21.68 11.43 7.62
N PRO A 28 21.72 11.88 8.88
CA PRO A 28 20.66 12.72 9.41
C PRO A 28 20.76 14.14 8.83
N PRO A 29 19.66 14.92 8.86
CA PRO A 29 19.66 16.31 8.47
C PRO A 29 20.71 17.11 9.24
N GLY A 30 21.64 17.74 8.53
CA GLY A 30 22.72 18.56 9.10
C GLY A 30 23.81 17.81 9.87
N GLY A 31 23.76 16.48 9.91
CA GLY A 31 24.71 15.65 10.63
C GLY A 31 25.66 14.86 9.71
N PRO A 32 26.69 14.22 10.29
CA PRO A 32 27.59 13.33 9.56
C PRO A 32 26.93 11.98 9.25
N ALA A 33 27.49 11.25 8.29
CA ALA A 33 27.08 9.87 8.05
C ALA A 33 27.42 8.96 9.24
N SER A 34 26.55 7.99 9.50
CA SER A 34 26.72 7.01 10.59
C SER A 34 27.88 6.04 10.43
N GLY A 35 28.58 6.09 9.31
CA GLY A 35 29.44 5.03 8.86
C GLY A 35 28.65 3.84 8.30
N PHE A 36 29.33 3.04 7.45
CA PHE A 36 28.71 1.86 6.86
C PHE A 36 28.62 0.72 7.85
N VAL A 37 27.48 0.10 7.91
CA VAL A 37 27.19 -1.05 8.75
C VAL A 37 26.91 -2.25 7.83
N PRO A 38 27.71 -3.32 7.90
CA PRO A 38 27.38 -4.56 7.21
C PRO A 38 26.15 -5.18 7.84
N MET A 39 25.14 -5.47 7.00
CA MET A 39 23.87 -5.98 7.47
C MET A 39 23.88 -7.51 7.46
N ARG A 40 23.91 -8.10 8.64
CA ARG A 40 23.81 -9.55 8.84
C ARG A 40 22.38 -9.91 9.26
N PRO A 41 21.82 -11.03 8.79
CA PRO A 41 20.49 -11.46 9.17
C PRO A 41 20.28 -11.50 10.69
N GLY A 42 19.19 -10.89 11.16
CA GLY A 42 18.82 -10.85 12.58
C GLY A 42 19.56 -9.79 13.41
N THR A 43 20.35 -8.92 12.79
CA THR A 43 21.03 -7.81 13.49
C THR A 43 20.23 -6.52 13.42
N CYS A 44 20.46 -5.65 14.40
CA CYS A 44 20.01 -4.27 14.38
C CYS A 44 21.14 -3.33 14.81
N ARG A 45 21.06 -2.08 14.37
CA ARG A 45 22.02 -1.03 14.68
C ARG A 45 21.30 0.28 14.91
N ASP A 46 21.58 0.90 16.05
CA ASP A 46 21.06 2.22 16.38
C ASP A 46 22.02 3.33 15.91
N LEU A 47 21.43 4.41 15.44
CA LEU A 47 22.08 5.71 15.32
C LEU A 47 21.66 6.54 16.52
N LEU A 48 22.66 7.02 17.26
CA LEU A 48 22.44 7.76 18.49
C LEU A 48 22.70 9.26 18.25
N ASP A 49 21.93 10.09 18.93
CA ASP A 49 22.24 11.50 19.20
C ASP A 49 22.49 11.61 20.70
N GLY A 50 23.78 11.79 21.09
CA GLY A 50 24.21 11.52 22.46
C GLY A 50 24.00 10.05 22.80
N ASP A 51 23.20 9.76 23.83
CA ASP A 51 22.85 8.40 24.27
C ASP A 51 21.45 7.97 23.75
N ALA A 52 20.76 8.82 23.01
CA ALA A 52 19.39 8.59 22.60
C ALA A 52 19.31 7.99 21.17
N PRO A 53 18.61 6.87 20.96
CA PRO A 53 18.43 6.29 19.63
C PRO A 53 17.45 7.11 18.79
N VAL A 54 17.93 7.79 17.76
CA VAL A 54 17.13 8.59 16.83
C VAL A 54 16.77 7.85 15.54
N ALA A 55 17.51 6.79 15.23
CA ALA A 55 17.19 5.90 14.13
C ALA A 55 17.68 4.48 14.42
N ARG A 56 17.04 3.49 13.79
CA ARG A 56 17.43 2.07 13.87
C ARG A 56 17.40 1.43 12.49
N ILE A 57 18.44 0.69 12.16
CA ILE A 57 18.47 -0.20 11.00
C ILE A 57 18.32 -1.64 11.52
N SER A 58 17.36 -2.38 11.04
CA SER A 58 17.12 -3.76 11.39
C SER A 58 17.20 -4.66 10.16
N HIS A 59 17.96 -5.74 10.20
CA HIS A 59 17.97 -6.77 9.16
C HIS A 59 17.06 -7.93 9.58
N VAL A 60 15.87 -7.97 9.02
CA VAL A 60 14.91 -9.06 9.22
C VAL A 60 15.37 -10.26 8.38
N ALA A 61 15.70 -11.36 9.06
CA ALA A 61 16.15 -12.58 8.40
C ALA A 61 15.03 -13.20 7.57
N ARG A 62 15.43 -13.93 6.51
CA ARG A 62 14.51 -14.78 5.75
C ARG A 62 13.79 -15.74 6.68
N ARG A 63 12.48 -15.81 6.57
CA ARG A 63 11.63 -16.69 7.39
C ARG A 63 10.74 -17.55 6.52
N ARG A 64 10.53 -18.79 6.96
CA ARG A 64 9.48 -19.64 6.41
C ARG A 64 8.23 -19.42 7.26
N LEU A 65 7.19 -18.90 6.64
CA LEU A 65 5.88 -18.76 7.25
C LEU A 65 5.06 -20.05 7.03
N GLY A 66 3.92 -20.18 7.69
CA GLY A 66 3.00 -21.29 7.47
C GLY A 66 2.58 -21.39 5.99
N GLY A 67 2.18 -22.59 5.54
CA GLY A 67 1.72 -22.80 4.16
C GLY A 67 2.79 -22.79 3.08
N GLY A 68 4.09 -22.85 3.45
CA GLY A 68 5.20 -22.88 2.49
C GLY A 68 5.67 -21.52 1.99
N VAL A 69 5.12 -20.44 2.53
CA VAL A 69 5.50 -19.06 2.20
C VAL A 69 6.88 -18.76 2.73
N ILE A 70 7.65 -18.10 1.91
CA ILE A 70 8.95 -17.58 2.29
C ILE A 70 8.87 -16.05 2.32
N GLN A 71 9.00 -15.47 3.51
CA GLN A 71 9.27 -14.04 3.64
C GLN A 71 10.77 -13.83 3.32
N PRO A 72 11.12 -13.09 2.27
CA PRO A 72 12.51 -12.79 1.97
C PRO A 72 13.14 -11.95 3.09
N ALA A 73 14.45 -11.99 3.20
CA ALA A 73 15.19 -11.08 4.05
C ALA A 73 14.97 -9.63 3.54
N HIS A 74 14.84 -8.69 4.46
CA HIS A 74 14.67 -7.28 4.15
C HIS A 74 15.27 -6.42 5.27
N LEU A 75 15.52 -5.17 4.96
CA LEU A 75 15.95 -4.18 5.94
C LEU A 75 14.81 -3.25 6.29
N VAL A 76 14.77 -2.82 7.52
CA VAL A 76 13.86 -1.78 8.00
C VAL A 76 14.69 -0.68 8.64
N VAL A 77 14.54 0.52 8.14
CA VAL A 77 15.04 1.74 8.77
C VAL A 77 13.88 2.41 9.47
N ALA A 78 13.95 2.52 10.79
CA ALA A 78 13.00 3.23 11.61
C ALA A 78 13.63 4.56 12.06
N LEU A 79 12.88 5.65 11.92
CA LEU A 79 13.24 6.97 12.43
C LEU A 79 12.33 7.31 13.60
N ALA A 80 12.88 7.85 14.66
CA ALA A 80 12.09 8.36 15.79
C ALA A 80 11.19 9.54 15.36
N PRO A 81 10.13 9.86 16.12
CA PRO A 81 9.33 11.06 15.88
C PRO A 81 10.17 12.33 15.82
N THR A 82 9.69 13.34 15.10
CA THR A 82 10.35 14.67 15.06
C THR A 82 9.71 15.68 15.99
N ASP A 83 8.65 15.28 16.69
CA ASP A 83 7.92 16.08 17.68
C ASP A 83 7.24 15.13 18.66
N CYS A 84 7.29 15.45 19.94
CA CYS A 84 6.66 14.65 20.99
C CYS A 84 6.24 15.53 22.16
N ALA A 85 5.17 15.15 22.84
CA ALA A 85 4.72 15.82 24.06
C ALA A 85 5.54 15.40 25.32
N ASP A 86 6.17 14.22 25.25
CA ASP A 86 7.01 13.68 26.31
C ASP A 86 8.50 13.75 25.93
N PRO A 87 9.43 13.74 26.90
CA PRO A 87 10.87 13.83 26.64
C PRO A 87 11.44 12.51 26.07
N GLU A 88 10.95 12.11 24.90
CA GLU A 88 11.50 10.98 24.15
C GLU A 88 12.57 11.46 23.17
N PRO A 89 13.49 10.57 22.75
CA PRO A 89 14.47 10.92 21.74
C PRO A 89 13.75 11.31 20.43
N LEU A 90 14.05 12.52 19.94
CA LEU A 90 13.49 13.03 18.70
C LEU A 90 14.52 12.92 17.58
N ALA A 91 14.08 12.43 16.43
CA ALA A 91 14.89 12.48 15.22
C ALA A 91 14.93 13.91 14.67
N PRO A 92 16.06 14.38 14.12
CA PRO A 92 16.10 15.67 13.47
C PRO A 92 15.18 15.66 12.24
N ALA A 93 14.32 16.70 12.17
CA ALA A 93 13.39 16.89 11.06
C ALA A 93 14.14 17.36 9.82
N GLY A 94 13.85 16.78 8.66
CA GLY A 94 14.43 17.18 7.39
C GLY A 94 14.77 16.01 6.48
N ARG A 95 15.71 16.27 5.54
CA ARG A 95 16.14 15.29 4.57
C ARG A 95 17.10 14.29 5.20
N TRP A 96 16.68 13.06 5.32
CA TRP A 96 17.52 11.92 5.64
C TRP A 96 18.05 11.29 4.35
N GLN A 97 19.28 10.77 4.39
CA GLN A 97 19.82 9.98 3.29
C GLN A 97 20.09 8.56 3.77
N VAL A 98 19.70 7.59 2.94
CA VAL A 98 20.06 6.18 3.11
C VAL A 98 21.05 5.83 2.01
N ILE A 99 22.30 5.63 2.39
CA ILE A 99 23.37 5.30 1.46
C ILE A 99 23.55 3.79 1.47
N CYS A 100 23.39 3.17 0.30
CA CYS A 100 23.59 1.74 0.11
C CYS A 100 24.90 1.51 -0.65
N ARG A 101 25.74 0.59 -0.16
CA ARG A 101 26.95 0.11 -0.82
C ARG A 101 26.89 -1.39 -0.93
N HIS A 102 27.08 -1.94 -2.11
CA HIS A 102 27.08 -3.36 -2.37
C HIS A 102 28.45 -3.81 -2.89
N SER A 103 29.02 -4.84 -2.29
CA SER A 103 30.35 -5.37 -2.63
C SER A 103 30.31 -6.62 -3.52
N GLY A 104 29.11 -7.11 -3.87
CA GLY A 104 28.94 -8.27 -4.74
C GLY A 104 29.29 -7.98 -6.19
N ALA A 105 29.66 -9.02 -6.94
CA ALA A 105 30.02 -8.91 -8.36
C ALA A 105 28.81 -8.64 -9.27
N ALA A 106 27.61 -9.06 -8.89
CA ALA A 106 26.38 -8.83 -9.62
C ALA A 106 25.68 -7.56 -9.12
N ALA A 107 24.97 -6.86 -10.02
CA ALA A 107 24.14 -5.73 -9.63
C ALA A 107 23.01 -6.18 -8.69
N LEU A 108 22.81 -5.45 -7.61
CA LEU A 108 21.72 -5.65 -6.68
C LEU A 108 20.60 -4.66 -6.98
N GLU A 109 19.43 -5.19 -7.29
CA GLU A 109 18.20 -4.40 -7.38
C GLU A 109 17.61 -4.25 -5.98
N LEU A 110 17.28 -3.02 -5.61
CA LEU A 110 16.66 -2.70 -4.33
C LEU A 110 15.30 -2.02 -4.55
N HIS A 111 14.27 -2.58 -3.94
CA HIS A 111 12.95 -1.96 -3.84
C HIS A 111 12.82 -1.30 -2.47
N LEU A 112 12.56 0.00 -2.48
CA LEU A 112 12.41 0.82 -1.29
C LEU A 112 10.96 1.23 -1.12
N GLN A 113 10.43 1.08 0.10
CA GLN A 113 9.04 1.41 0.40
C GLN A 113 8.98 2.21 1.69
N ILE A 114 8.32 3.36 1.64
CA ILE A 114 8.01 4.14 2.83
C ILE A 114 6.64 3.70 3.33
N GLN A 115 6.54 3.37 4.61
CA GLN A 115 5.26 3.05 5.23
C GLN A 115 4.31 4.23 5.11
N ARG A 116 3.05 3.94 4.76
CA ARG A 116 2.01 4.94 4.76
C ARG A 116 1.65 5.32 6.18
N ASP A 117 1.67 6.60 6.46
CA ASP A 117 1.39 7.18 7.76
C ASP A 117 0.23 8.18 7.64
N ASP A 118 -0.99 7.65 7.66
CA ASP A 118 -2.21 8.41 7.48
C ASP A 118 -2.80 8.83 8.83
N SER A 119 -3.17 10.08 8.94
CA SER A 119 -4.00 10.55 10.03
C SER A 119 -5.44 10.07 9.86
N LEU A 120 -6.00 9.47 10.90
CA LEU A 120 -7.39 9.05 10.90
C LEU A 120 -8.33 10.27 10.83
N THR A 121 -9.35 10.19 9.97
CA THR A 121 -10.36 11.24 9.84
C THR A 121 -11.05 11.52 11.17
N GLY A 122 -11.08 12.78 11.59
CA GLY A 122 -11.71 13.23 12.84
C GLY A 122 -10.81 13.20 14.07
N TYR A 123 -9.55 12.81 13.93
CA TYR A 123 -8.51 12.95 14.94
C TYR A 123 -7.55 14.08 14.58
N ARG A 124 -6.85 14.63 15.57
CA ARG A 124 -5.77 15.58 15.27
C ARG A 124 -4.68 14.86 14.47
N PRO A 125 -4.20 15.45 13.37
CA PRO A 125 -3.08 14.90 12.64
C PRO A 125 -1.86 14.82 13.57
N ARG A 126 -1.33 13.62 13.79
CA ARG A 126 -0.11 13.37 14.54
C ARG A 126 1.02 12.92 13.64
N ALA A 127 0.66 12.29 12.54
CA ALA A 127 1.56 11.75 11.54
C ALA A 127 1.85 12.77 10.43
N ARG A 128 3.06 12.71 9.90
CA ARG A 128 3.50 13.42 8.71
C ARG A 128 4.09 12.43 7.73
N GLN A 129 3.41 12.21 6.62
CA GLN A 129 3.87 11.27 5.61
C GLN A 129 5.27 11.60 5.12
N SER A 130 6.21 10.69 5.35
CA SER A 130 7.53 10.72 4.74
C SER A 130 7.45 10.36 3.25
N TYR A 131 8.32 10.90 2.43
CA TYR A 131 8.36 10.67 0.98
C TYR A 131 9.78 10.70 0.44
N PHE A 132 9.98 10.13 -0.76
CA PHE A 132 11.25 10.22 -1.47
C PHE A 132 11.41 11.62 -2.06
N ASP A 133 12.51 12.28 -1.75
CA ASP A 133 12.77 13.64 -2.19
C ASP A 133 13.39 13.68 -3.59
N SER A 134 12.53 13.64 -4.60
CA SER A 134 12.86 13.82 -6.01
C SER A 134 11.70 14.52 -6.71
N PRO A 135 11.80 15.79 -7.05
CA PRO A 135 10.73 16.54 -7.70
C PRO A 135 10.22 15.89 -8.99
N GLU A 136 11.12 15.26 -9.74
CA GLU A 136 10.81 14.58 -11.00
C GLU A 136 9.90 13.34 -10.79
N GLY A 137 9.88 12.80 -9.57
CA GLY A 137 9.06 11.67 -9.20
C GLY A 137 7.58 11.97 -8.99
N TYR A 138 7.19 13.25 -8.93
CA TYR A 138 5.87 13.67 -8.50
C TYR A 138 5.08 14.36 -9.62
N ASP A 139 4.68 13.57 -10.63
CA ASP A 139 3.83 14.02 -11.71
C ASP A 139 2.35 13.98 -11.28
N TRP A 140 1.77 15.17 -11.09
CA TRP A 140 0.40 15.33 -10.62
C TRP A 140 -0.59 15.43 -11.77
N HIS A 141 -1.61 14.56 -11.76
CA HIS A 141 -2.73 14.60 -12.67
C HIS A 141 -3.92 15.37 -12.09
N PRO A 142 -4.18 16.59 -12.56
CA PRO A 142 -5.27 17.40 -12.02
C PRO A 142 -6.66 16.77 -12.23
N ASP A 143 -6.84 16.04 -13.32
CA ASP A 143 -8.10 15.37 -13.61
C ASP A 143 -8.39 14.19 -12.68
N ARG A 144 -7.35 13.47 -12.28
CA ARG A 144 -7.44 12.34 -11.36
C ARG A 144 -7.37 12.77 -9.90
N GLN A 145 -6.88 13.99 -9.63
CA GLN A 145 -6.51 14.44 -8.28
C GLN A 145 -5.60 13.41 -7.59
N ASP A 146 -4.60 12.95 -8.32
CA ASP A 146 -3.67 11.90 -7.91
C ASP A 146 -2.35 12.03 -8.68
N HIS A 147 -1.29 11.41 -8.16
CA HIS A 147 -0.03 11.30 -8.89
C HIS A 147 -0.09 10.19 -9.94
N SER A 148 0.72 10.32 -10.98
CA SER A 148 1.02 9.21 -11.89
C SER A 148 1.60 8.04 -11.12
N ALA A 149 1.24 6.83 -11.49
CA ALA A 149 1.80 5.63 -10.85
C ALA A 149 3.34 5.58 -11.00
N LEU A 150 3.84 6.04 -12.13
CA LEU A 150 5.26 6.16 -12.44
C LEU A 150 5.46 7.40 -13.32
N ALA A 151 6.29 8.33 -12.86
CA ALA A 151 6.70 9.47 -13.67
C ALA A 151 7.75 9.01 -14.71
N PRO A 152 7.79 9.64 -15.91
CA PRO A 152 8.83 9.36 -16.89
C PRO A 152 10.23 9.56 -16.28
N ASP A 153 11.14 8.67 -16.61
CA ASP A 153 12.56 8.74 -16.19
C ASP A 153 12.81 8.80 -14.67
N CYS A 154 11.83 8.37 -13.88
CA CYS A 154 11.94 8.34 -12.43
C CYS A 154 11.69 6.93 -11.87
N ALA A 155 12.45 6.55 -10.84
CA ALA A 155 12.29 5.28 -10.15
C ALA A 155 11.20 5.32 -9.05
N ILE A 156 10.64 6.49 -8.74
CA ILE A 156 9.61 6.65 -7.70
C ILE A 156 8.25 6.26 -8.27
N ARG A 157 7.57 5.38 -7.55
CA ARG A 157 6.22 4.91 -7.88
C ARG A 157 5.23 5.32 -6.79
N HIS A 158 4.02 5.69 -7.21
CA HIS A 158 2.92 6.13 -6.33
C HIS A 158 1.77 5.12 -6.22
N ASP A 159 1.90 3.97 -6.88
CA ASP A 159 0.89 2.91 -6.85
C ASP A 159 0.98 1.99 -5.63
N GLY A 160 1.95 2.24 -4.75
CA GLY A 160 2.16 1.47 -3.54
C GLY A 160 2.55 0.02 -3.83
N THR A 161 2.63 -0.79 -2.79
CA THR A 161 2.86 -2.23 -2.94
C THR A 161 1.83 -3.02 -2.15
N LEU A 162 1.15 -3.93 -2.82
CA LEU A 162 0.22 -4.84 -2.19
C LEU A 162 0.97 -5.77 -1.22
N ASN A 163 0.72 -5.57 0.07
CA ASN A 163 1.31 -6.36 1.13
C ASN A 163 0.21 -7.16 1.82
N ALA A 164 -0.21 -8.26 1.18
CA ALA A 164 -1.30 -9.07 1.67
C ALA A 164 -0.78 -10.20 2.56
N LEU A 165 -1.30 -10.28 3.77
CA LEU A 165 -1.05 -11.40 4.70
C LEU A 165 -1.43 -12.75 4.10
N ALA A 166 -2.30 -12.73 3.09
CA ALA A 166 -2.90 -13.88 2.44
C ALA A 166 -2.19 -14.30 1.15
N SER A 167 -1.10 -13.65 0.75
CA SER A 167 -0.43 -13.88 -0.54
C SER A 167 -0.03 -15.33 -0.78
N ALA A 168 0.03 -16.10 0.24
CA ALA A 168 0.71 -17.37 0.25
C ALA A 168 -0.13 -18.60 0.10
N SER A 169 -1.33 -18.57 0.51
CA SER A 169 -2.12 -19.80 0.65
C SER A 169 -3.01 -20.10 -0.55
N GLY A 170 -2.87 -19.32 -1.62
CA GLY A 170 -3.45 -19.67 -2.93
C GLY A 170 -4.97 -19.60 -2.95
N ARG A 171 -5.61 -20.64 -3.22
CA ARG A 171 -6.86 -20.84 -3.94
C ARG A 171 -8.18 -20.40 -3.27
N GLN A 172 -8.18 -19.97 -2.03
CA GLN A 172 -9.42 -19.63 -1.31
C GLN A 172 -9.44 -18.22 -0.73
N ILE A 173 -8.42 -17.42 -1.04
CA ILE A 173 -8.27 -16.08 -0.52
C ILE A 173 -8.42 -15.08 -1.64
N VAL A 174 -9.34 -14.15 -1.45
CA VAL A 174 -9.60 -13.04 -2.35
C VAL A 174 -8.97 -11.79 -1.76
N THR A 175 -8.02 -11.20 -2.49
CA THR A 175 -7.43 -9.92 -2.11
C THR A 175 -8.18 -8.78 -2.76
N ALA A 176 -8.48 -7.76 -1.97
CA ALA A 176 -9.35 -6.67 -2.34
C ALA A 176 -8.58 -5.41 -2.72
N GLY A 177 -8.78 -4.90 -3.93
CA GLY A 177 -8.47 -3.54 -4.32
C GLY A 177 -9.63 -2.58 -4.03
N ALA A 178 -9.36 -1.29 -4.02
CA ALA A 178 -10.37 -0.24 -3.85
C ALA A 178 -10.46 0.62 -5.10
N ALA A 179 -11.68 0.81 -5.60
CA ALA A 179 -11.97 1.67 -6.75
C ALA A 179 -12.72 2.92 -6.31
N ARG A 180 -12.53 4.00 -7.07
CA ARG A 180 -13.33 5.23 -7.02
C ARG A 180 -13.98 5.48 -8.36
N HIS A 181 -15.17 6.06 -8.35
CA HIS A 181 -15.91 6.46 -9.54
C HIS A 181 -15.97 7.96 -9.63
N ASP A 182 -15.61 8.52 -10.77
CA ASP A 182 -15.85 9.92 -11.09
C ASP A 182 -17.25 10.04 -11.76
N PRO A 183 -18.26 10.55 -11.05
CA PRO A 183 -19.62 10.64 -11.60
C PRO A 183 -19.74 11.65 -12.71
N VAL A 184 -18.84 12.62 -12.80
CA VAL A 184 -18.87 13.67 -13.85
C VAL A 184 -18.36 13.12 -15.17
N ARG A 185 -17.28 12.31 -15.12
CA ARG A 185 -16.64 11.74 -16.30
C ARG A 185 -17.08 10.31 -16.61
N GLY A 186 -17.81 9.66 -15.70
CA GLY A 186 -18.18 8.25 -15.83
C GLY A 186 -16.99 7.30 -15.79
N THR A 187 -15.85 7.72 -15.24
CA THR A 187 -14.61 6.94 -15.23
C THR A 187 -14.40 6.21 -13.91
N LEU A 188 -13.75 5.06 -13.99
CA LEU A 188 -13.36 4.24 -12.86
C LEU A 188 -11.86 4.31 -12.68
N TRP A 189 -11.40 4.66 -11.47
CA TRP A 189 -9.99 4.76 -11.12
C TRP A 189 -9.67 3.94 -9.87
N PRO A 190 -8.43 3.47 -9.69
CA PRO A 190 -7.97 3.03 -8.38
C PRO A 190 -8.11 4.15 -7.36
N ALA A 191 -8.53 3.83 -6.14
CA ALA A 191 -8.38 4.76 -5.04
C ALA A 191 -6.87 4.99 -4.76
N PRO A 192 -6.43 6.20 -4.37
CA PRO A 192 -5.02 6.49 -4.15
C PRO A 192 -4.32 5.53 -3.18
N TYR A 193 -5.06 5.03 -2.22
CA TYR A 193 -4.60 4.05 -1.23
C TYR A 193 -4.71 2.59 -1.68
N SER A 194 -5.24 2.28 -2.86
CA SER A 194 -5.27 0.92 -3.40
C SER A 194 -3.91 0.58 -3.99
N ALA A 195 -3.19 -0.34 -3.35
CA ALA A 195 -1.84 -0.68 -3.74
C ALA A 195 -1.79 -1.59 -4.99
N ALA A 196 -0.75 -1.43 -5.78
CA ALA A 196 -0.43 -2.31 -6.90
C ALA A 196 0.14 -3.64 -6.43
N GLY A 197 0.03 -4.65 -7.26
CA GLY A 197 0.72 -5.91 -7.07
C GLY A 197 2.24 -5.78 -7.21
N ALA A 198 2.95 -6.79 -6.77
CA ALA A 198 4.38 -6.90 -6.89
C ALA A 198 4.81 -8.35 -7.13
N ASP A 199 5.91 -8.53 -7.85
CA ASP A 199 6.38 -9.86 -8.28
C ASP A 199 6.73 -10.80 -7.11
N TRP A 200 7.12 -10.21 -5.96
CA TRP A 200 7.47 -11.00 -4.76
C TRP A 200 6.28 -11.33 -3.85
N CYS A 201 5.09 -10.80 -4.16
CA CYS A 201 3.88 -11.00 -3.35
C CYS A 201 2.75 -11.50 -4.24
N LEU A 202 1.87 -10.63 -4.65
CA LEU A 202 0.78 -10.89 -5.58
C LEU A 202 0.92 -9.97 -6.79
N PRO A 203 0.76 -10.47 -8.01
CA PRO A 203 0.91 -9.65 -9.20
C PRO A 203 -0.15 -8.54 -9.28
N MET A 204 -1.32 -8.75 -8.67
CA MET A 204 -2.42 -7.78 -8.59
C MET A 204 -3.42 -8.21 -7.52
N PRO A 205 -4.32 -7.35 -7.07
CA PRO A 205 -5.50 -7.75 -6.30
C PRO A 205 -6.35 -8.75 -7.11
N THR A 206 -7.05 -9.65 -6.43
CA THR A 206 -7.96 -10.58 -7.12
C THR A 206 -9.11 -9.84 -7.77
N VAL A 207 -9.68 -8.89 -7.05
CA VAL A 207 -10.84 -8.09 -7.45
C VAL A 207 -10.86 -6.80 -6.65
N ALA A 208 -11.46 -5.74 -7.17
CA ALA A 208 -11.72 -4.52 -6.43
C ALA A 208 -13.20 -4.31 -6.16
N ALA A 209 -13.52 -3.39 -5.26
CA ALA A 209 -14.86 -2.88 -5.09
C ALA A 209 -14.86 -1.35 -5.10
N LEU A 210 -15.95 -0.78 -5.62
CA LEU A 210 -16.17 0.66 -5.59
C LEU A 210 -16.44 1.09 -4.14
N VAL A 211 -15.62 2.00 -3.62
CA VAL A 211 -15.72 2.50 -2.24
C VAL A 211 -15.66 4.00 -2.12
N ASP A 212 -15.31 4.69 -3.19
CA ASP A 212 -15.19 6.14 -3.22
C ASP A 212 -15.85 6.76 -4.44
N ARG A 213 -16.23 8.02 -4.32
CA ARG A 213 -16.75 8.83 -5.42
C ARG A 213 -15.92 10.11 -5.53
N GLY A 214 -15.61 10.46 -6.76
CA GLY A 214 -14.88 11.67 -7.09
C GLY A 214 -13.50 11.77 -6.46
N PRO A 215 -12.80 12.88 -6.72
CA PRO A 215 -11.46 13.09 -6.17
C PRO A 215 -11.45 13.34 -4.66
N GLY A 216 -12.56 13.76 -4.09
CA GLY A 216 -12.68 14.05 -2.65
C GLY A 216 -12.74 12.83 -1.75
N LEU A 217 -12.71 11.60 -2.30
CA LEU A 217 -12.72 10.33 -1.56
C LEU A 217 -13.84 10.30 -0.50
N THR A 218 -15.06 10.56 -0.94
CA THR A 218 -16.22 10.74 -0.03
C THR A 218 -16.60 9.49 0.76
N GLY A 219 -16.11 8.32 0.34
CA GLY A 219 -16.35 7.06 1.03
C GLY A 219 -17.77 6.52 0.85
N LEU A 220 -18.04 5.46 1.60
CA LEU A 220 -19.33 4.83 1.73
C LEU A 220 -20.04 5.31 2.99
N ALA A 221 -21.31 5.64 2.89
CA ALA A 221 -22.10 5.90 4.08
C ALA A 221 -22.32 4.61 4.87
N GLY A 222 -22.02 4.65 6.14
CA GLY A 222 -22.25 3.59 7.10
C GLY A 222 -22.98 4.10 8.31
N THR A 223 -23.47 3.18 9.14
CA THR A 223 -24.11 3.52 10.42
C THR A 223 -23.05 4.11 11.38
N GLY A 224 -23.35 5.24 11.96
CA GLY A 224 -22.52 5.84 13.00
C GLY A 224 -22.71 5.18 14.36
N THR A 225 -21.93 5.60 15.33
CA THR A 225 -21.96 5.07 16.70
C THR A 225 -23.13 5.57 17.53
N THR A 226 -23.75 6.67 17.14
CA THR A 226 -24.92 7.25 17.81
C THR A 226 -26.17 6.94 17.02
N SER A 227 -27.30 6.68 17.70
CA SER A 227 -28.58 6.37 17.06
C SER A 227 -28.98 7.43 16.03
N GLY A 228 -29.30 7.01 14.82
CA GLY A 228 -29.65 7.88 13.69
C GLY A 228 -28.44 8.59 13.03
N SER A 229 -27.25 8.40 13.53
CA SER A 229 -26.05 8.98 12.89
C SER A 229 -25.54 8.10 11.74
N SER A 230 -24.92 8.75 10.76
CA SER A 230 -24.18 8.08 9.69
C SER A 230 -22.76 8.63 9.63
N ARG A 231 -21.83 7.83 9.15
CA ARG A 231 -20.46 8.23 8.89
C ARG A 231 -19.98 7.64 7.58
N ALA A 232 -19.27 8.45 6.83
CA ALA A 232 -18.57 7.95 5.65
C ALA A 232 -17.29 7.24 6.06
N PHE A 233 -16.97 6.14 5.40
CA PHE A 233 -15.72 5.41 5.54
C PHE A 233 -15.25 4.90 4.18
N ASN A 234 -13.95 4.79 4.01
CA ASN A 234 -13.30 4.30 2.80
C ASN A 234 -12.18 3.32 3.14
N GLY A 235 -11.31 3.04 2.19
CA GLY A 235 -10.21 2.11 2.38
C GLY A 235 -10.46 0.74 1.75
N THR A 236 -9.39 -0.01 1.56
CA THR A 236 -9.46 -1.40 1.07
C THR A 236 -10.23 -2.32 2.01
N SER A 237 -10.33 -1.97 3.30
CA SER A 237 -11.19 -2.66 4.27
C SER A 237 -12.67 -2.57 3.91
N ALA A 238 -13.13 -1.39 3.46
CA ALA A 238 -14.49 -1.21 2.97
C ALA A 238 -14.74 -2.01 1.67
N ALA A 239 -13.73 -2.06 0.79
CA ALA A 239 -13.78 -2.89 -0.42
C ALA A 239 -13.89 -4.38 -0.08
N ALA A 240 -13.08 -4.86 0.86
CA ALA A 240 -13.12 -6.26 1.31
C ALA A 240 -14.50 -6.64 1.86
N ALA A 241 -15.12 -5.80 2.68
CA ALA A 241 -16.47 -6.04 3.20
C ALA A 241 -17.53 -6.13 2.08
N ARG A 242 -17.43 -5.27 1.06
CA ARG A 242 -18.33 -5.32 -0.11
C ARG A 242 -18.15 -6.58 -0.94
N ILE A 243 -16.90 -6.96 -1.20
CA ILE A 243 -16.58 -8.20 -1.91
C ILE A 243 -17.10 -9.39 -1.13
N THR A 244 -16.87 -9.44 0.19
CA THR A 244 -17.38 -10.51 1.06
C THR A 244 -18.91 -10.63 0.97
N ARG A 245 -19.61 -9.49 1.00
CA ARG A 245 -21.08 -9.50 0.82
C ARG A 245 -21.48 -10.04 -0.54
N ALA A 246 -20.83 -9.59 -1.62
CA ALA A 246 -21.13 -10.07 -2.97
C ALA A 246 -20.89 -11.58 -3.11
N LEU A 247 -19.78 -12.08 -2.57
CA LEU A 247 -19.45 -13.49 -2.54
C LEU A 247 -20.48 -14.29 -1.70
N GLY A 248 -20.87 -13.78 -0.54
CA GLY A 248 -21.87 -14.41 0.33
C GLY A 248 -23.24 -14.54 -0.33
N LEU A 249 -23.68 -13.56 -1.09
CA LEU A 249 -24.93 -13.61 -1.86
C LEU A 249 -24.90 -14.63 -3.01
N SER A 250 -23.71 -15.04 -3.41
CA SER A 250 -23.49 -15.99 -4.51
C SER A 250 -22.92 -17.32 -4.00
N ALA A 251 -22.95 -17.57 -2.70
CA ALA A 251 -22.29 -18.71 -2.05
C ALA A 251 -22.68 -20.08 -2.65
N ASP A 252 -23.94 -20.26 -3.03
CA ASP A 252 -24.43 -21.51 -3.63
C ASP A 252 -23.80 -21.79 -5.01
N ARG A 253 -23.39 -20.75 -5.72
CA ARG A 253 -22.70 -20.86 -7.02
C ARG A 253 -21.20 -21.02 -6.84
N ILE A 254 -20.62 -20.33 -5.86
CA ILE A 254 -19.18 -20.34 -5.55
C ILE A 254 -18.73 -21.70 -5.01
N SER A 255 -19.57 -22.38 -4.22
CA SER A 255 -19.26 -23.71 -3.69
C SER A 255 -19.03 -24.75 -4.78
N ARG A 256 -19.59 -24.56 -5.96
CA ARG A 256 -19.46 -25.46 -7.11
C ARG A 256 -18.23 -25.15 -7.97
N ASN A 257 -17.77 -23.91 -7.97
CA ASN A 257 -16.63 -23.45 -8.78
C ASN A 257 -15.61 -22.74 -7.87
N ARG A 258 -14.44 -23.33 -7.68
CA ARG A 258 -13.37 -22.75 -6.86
C ARG A 258 -12.88 -21.44 -7.48
N LEU A 259 -12.96 -20.35 -6.72
CA LEU A 259 -12.33 -19.08 -7.10
C LEU A 259 -10.80 -19.23 -7.08
N VAL A 260 -10.18 -19.09 -8.24
CA VAL A 260 -8.73 -19.09 -8.39
C VAL A 260 -8.31 -17.69 -8.84
N PRO A 261 -7.38 -17.01 -8.14
CA PRO A 261 -6.84 -15.74 -8.59
C PRO A 261 -6.32 -15.85 -10.03
N GLY A 262 -6.73 -14.92 -10.89
CA GLY A 262 -6.32 -14.91 -12.30
C GLY A 262 -7.04 -15.92 -13.21
N SER A 263 -8.04 -16.65 -12.71
CA SER A 263 -8.80 -17.60 -13.52
C SER A 263 -10.00 -16.94 -14.22
N THR A 264 -10.36 -17.47 -15.39
CA THR A 264 -11.56 -17.09 -16.15
C THR A 264 -12.88 -17.34 -15.42
N GLN A 265 -12.86 -18.03 -14.29
CA GLN A 265 -14.06 -18.39 -13.53
C GLN A 265 -14.71 -17.20 -12.82
N LEU A 266 -13.98 -16.09 -12.58
CA LEU A 266 -14.60 -14.84 -12.12
C LEU A 266 -15.47 -14.20 -13.21
N SER A 267 -15.14 -14.42 -14.49
CA SER A 267 -15.94 -13.92 -15.63
C SER A 267 -17.34 -14.53 -15.68
N ASP A 268 -17.49 -15.77 -15.22
CA ASP A 268 -18.77 -16.47 -15.21
C ASP A 268 -19.76 -15.88 -14.18
N PHE A 269 -19.26 -15.11 -13.22
CA PHE A 269 -20.05 -14.40 -12.21
C PHE A 269 -20.30 -12.93 -12.56
N SER A 270 -19.65 -12.41 -13.59
CA SER A 270 -19.65 -10.97 -13.90
C SER A 270 -21.06 -10.41 -14.17
N ALA A 271 -21.90 -11.15 -14.87
CA ALA A 271 -23.25 -10.72 -15.23
C ALA A 271 -24.20 -10.72 -14.01
N ASP A 272 -24.02 -11.64 -13.09
CA ASP A 272 -24.93 -11.83 -11.95
C ASP A 272 -24.57 -10.97 -10.72
N LEU A 273 -23.32 -10.52 -10.62
CA LEU A 273 -22.81 -9.75 -9.48
C LEU A 273 -22.61 -8.26 -9.79
N GLY A 274 -22.89 -7.82 -11.03
CA GLY A 274 -22.66 -6.45 -11.42
C GLY A 274 -21.18 -6.08 -11.40
N PHE A 275 -20.34 -6.89 -12.01
CA PHE A 275 -18.92 -6.57 -12.18
C PHE A 275 -18.69 -5.62 -13.37
N TRP A 276 -17.77 -4.70 -13.20
CA TRP A 276 -17.22 -3.89 -14.28
C TRP A 276 -15.84 -4.40 -14.68
N SER A 277 -15.59 -4.49 -15.97
CA SER A 277 -14.26 -4.80 -16.47
C SER A 277 -13.29 -3.65 -16.16
N VAL A 278 -12.07 -3.99 -15.78
CA VAL A 278 -11.02 -3.03 -15.49
C VAL A 278 -10.19 -2.79 -16.74
N PRO A 279 -9.90 -1.54 -17.12
CA PRO A 279 -8.91 -1.24 -18.14
C PRO A 279 -7.56 -1.86 -17.79
N HIS A 280 -6.85 -2.37 -18.80
CA HIS A 280 -5.60 -3.11 -18.60
C HIS A 280 -4.54 -2.32 -17.84
N ASP A 281 -4.45 -1.01 -18.10
CA ASP A 281 -3.52 -0.08 -17.43
C ASP A 281 -3.80 0.11 -15.92
N GLN A 282 -4.96 -0.28 -15.44
CA GLN A 282 -5.38 -0.16 -14.03
C GLN A 282 -5.43 -1.52 -13.31
N SER A 283 -5.23 -2.62 -14.01
CA SER A 283 -5.35 -3.97 -13.48
C SER A 283 -4.38 -4.26 -12.34
N ALA A 284 -3.19 -3.66 -12.36
CA ALA A 284 -2.19 -3.81 -11.31
C ALA A 284 -2.71 -3.41 -9.90
N ARG A 285 -3.65 -2.46 -9.84
CA ARG A 285 -4.22 -1.92 -8.59
C ARG A 285 -5.66 -2.35 -8.32
N LEU A 286 -6.38 -2.83 -9.33
CA LEU A 286 -7.79 -3.18 -9.24
C LEU A 286 -8.07 -4.67 -9.48
N GLY A 287 -7.09 -5.43 -9.99
CA GLY A 287 -7.35 -6.76 -10.50
C GLY A 287 -8.13 -6.70 -11.82
N VAL A 288 -8.78 -7.79 -12.16
CA VAL A 288 -9.48 -7.90 -13.46
C VAL A 288 -10.92 -7.38 -13.43
N TRP A 289 -11.50 -7.20 -12.23
CA TRP A 289 -12.90 -6.85 -12.05
C TRP A 289 -13.12 -5.90 -10.88
N VAL A 290 -14.14 -5.05 -10.99
CA VAL A 290 -14.63 -4.21 -9.89
C VAL A 290 -16.07 -4.59 -9.57
N VAL A 291 -16.35 -4.91 -8.33
CA VAL A 291 -17.71 -5.16 -7.84
C VAL A 291 -18.49 -3.85 -7.80
N SER A 292 -19.58 -3.79 -8.57
CA SER A 292 -20.49 -2.66 -8.55
C SER A 292 -21.28 -2.61 -7.24
N PRO A 293 -21.57 -1.42 -6.71
CA PRO A 293 -22.51 -1.27 -5.59
C PRO A 293 -23.97 -1.43 -6.01
N TRP A 294 -24.23 -1.42 -7.30
CA TRP A 294 -25.58 -1.44 -7.89
C TRP A 294 -25.98 -2.87 -8.26
N ALA A 295 -27.27 -3.14 -8.21
CA ALA A 295 -27.79 -4.38 -8.74
C ALA A 295 -27.49 -4.47 -10.25
N PRO A 296 -27.34 -5.70 -10.81
CA PRO A 296 -27.14 -5.89 -12.24
C PRO A 296 -28.21 -5.16 -13.04
N GLY A 297 -27.81 -4.40 -14.05
CA GLY A 297 -28.72 -3.64 -14.91
C GLY A 297 -29.03 -2.21 -14.49
N HIS A 298 -28.53 -1.75 -13.35
CA HIS A 298 -28.62 -0.34 -12.97
C HIS A 298 -27.28 0.35 -13.27
N ALA A 299 -27.24 1.10 -14.33
CA ALA A 299 -26.12 1.97 -14.64
C ALA A 299 -26.04 3.13 -13.65
N PRO A 300 -24.84 3.70 -13.38
CA PRO A 300 -24.67 4.81 -12.43
C PRO A 300 -25.35 6.12 -12.86
N GLU A 301 -26.03 6.15 -13.99
CA GLU A 301 -26.54 7.38 -14.61
C GLU A 301 -27.77 8.00 -13.93
N GLU A 302 -28.46 7.28 -13.03
CA GLU A 302 -29.73 7.76 -12.50
C GLU A 302 -29.83 7.70 -10.96
N GLN A 303 -28.90 8.31 -10.25
CA GLN A 303 -29.23 8.67 -8.87
C GLN A 303 -29.32 10.20 -8.75
N PRO A 304 -30.52 10.74 -8.47
CA PRO A 304 -30.66 12.14 -8.12
C PRO A 304 -29.86 12.40 -6.84
N GLY A 305 -29.24 13.57 -6.81
CA GLY A 305 -28.32 13.99 -5.76
C GLY A 305 -28.78 13.71 -4.33
N TYR A 306 -27.83 13.25 -3.54
CA TYR A 306 -27.77 13.47 -2.09
C TYR A 306 -26.69 14.49 -1.78
#